data_7f18ec4f98cc1ad06e9a6524373fc5b9
#
_entry.id   7f18ec4f98cc1ad06e9a6524373fc5b9
#
_cell.length_a   1.000
_cell.length_b   1.000
_cell.length_c   1.000
_cell.angle_alpha   90.00
_cell.angle_beta   90.00
_cell.angle_gamma   90.00
#
_symmetry.space_group_name_H-M   'P 1'
#
loop_
_entity.id
_entity.type
_entity.pdbx_description
1 polymer ?
#
loop_
_entity_poly.entity_id
_entity_poly.type
_entity_poly.pdbx_seq_one_letter_code
_entity_poly.pdbx_strand_id
1 'polypeptide(L)'
;MTARWKMLGYATWLVLAAGGAGYFAFAREDRKLDADKIATAAGSKASTTKDGIVRIGWARADVSVTVDGMPLKPFAGLGSWAAFAPAPHGAMVMGDTVVFEDEVTPAMDTAFAGGLEVTALHNHFFHDEPKVYFMHIGGQGDPEKLARAVKGVWDAIKKVRAERTKPASRFSGEVPKAESITAGPIETVLGHKVESQGGVVKMTIGREGKMHGVTVGGSMGLTTWAAFSGSDNLAAVDGDFIMTAEEVQPVLRALRQGGIHIVALHNHMIGEQPAFYFTHFWGKGRAEVLAKGVKFALDAQKRAGEKKDH
;
A
#
# COMPACT_ATOMS: atom_id res chain seq x y z
N MET A 1 -27.48 -83.34 30.15
CA MET A 1 -27.82 -82.99 28.76
C MET A 1 -27.05 -81.73 28.40
N THR A 2 -25.92 -81.90 27.68
CA THR A 2 -24.95 -80.87 27.41
C THR A 2 -25.11 -80.35 25.98
N ALA A 3 -25.46 -79.07 25.80
CA ALA A 3 -25.54 -78.44 24.49
C ALA A 3 -24.18 -77.71 24.24
N ARG A 4 -23.47 -78.18 23.19
CA ARG A 4 -22.26 -77.58 22.70
C ARG A 4 -22.63 -76.39 21.77
N TRP A 5 -22.17 -75.19 22.06
CA TRP A 5 -22.24 -74.08 21.14
C TRP A 5 -20.90 -73.97 20.39
N LYS A 6 -20.99 -74.02 19.06
CA LYS A 6 -19.89 -73.79 18.13
C LYS A 6 -19.65 -72.28 18.02
N MET A 7 -18.44 -71.83 18.37
CA MET A 7 -18.00 -70.48 18.07
C MET A 7 -17.52 -70.42 16.60
N LEU A 8 -18.17 -69.60 15.78
CA LEU A 8 -17.65 -69.17 14.51
C LEU A 8 -16.72 -67.98 14.74
N GLY A 9 -15.45 -68.16 14.38
CA GLY A 9 -14.48 -67.06 14.40
C GLY A 9 -14.67 -66.15 13.23
N TYR A 10 -14.94 -64.87 13.43
CA TYR A 10 -14.80 -63.80 12.42
C TYR A 10 -13.39 -63.26 12.47
N ALA A 11 -12.63 -63.51 11.40
CA ALA A 11 -11.36 -62.90 11.19
C ALA A 11 -11.57 -61.42 10.77
N THR A 12 -11.29 -60.50 11.70
CA THR A 12 -11.33 -59.08 11.45
C THR A 12 -10.00 -58.69 10.79
N TRP A 13 -10.01 -58.34 9.49
CA TRP A 13 -8.90 -57.75 8.81
C TRP A 13 -8.73 -56.28 9.23
N LEU A 14 -7.73 -56.02 10.06
CA LEU A 14 -7.29 -54.64 10.36
C LEU A 14 -6.50 -54.14 9.17
N VAL A 15 -7.12 -53.28 8.34
CA VAL A 15 -6.41 -52.47 7.37
C VAL A 15 -5.78 -51.30 8.09
N LEU A 16 -4.49 -51.40 8.38
CA LEU A 16 -3.67 -50.29 8.81
C LEU A 16 -3.48 -49.33 7.62
N ALA A 17 -4.32 -48.29 7.52
CA ALA A 17 -4.08 -47.14 6.67
C ALA A 17 -2.95 -46.32 7.31
N ALA A 18 -1.71 -46.54 6.89
CA ALA A 18 -0.60 -45.66 7.19
C ALA A 18 -0.83 -44.35 6.41
N GLY A 19 -1.54 -43.41 7.03
CA GLY A 19 -1.63 -42.03 6.57
C GLY A 19 -0.27 -41.34 6.72
N GLY A 20 0.59 -41.48 5.73
CA GLY A 20 1.79 -40.68 5.62
C GLY A 20 1.39 -39.24 5.39
N ALA A 21 1.38 -38.42 6.47
CA ALA A 21 1.44 -36.97 6.33
C ALA A 21 2.78 -36.63 5.69
N GLY A 22 2.78 -36.56 4.36
CA GLY A 22 3.90 -36.05 3.60
C GLY A 22 4.07 -34.58 3.96
N TYR A 23 4.91 -34.30 4.95
CA TYR A 23 5.52 -32.98 5.07
C TYR A 23 6.34 -32.79 3.81
N PHE A 24 5.79 -32.08 2.83
CA PHE A 24 6.59 -31.47 1.78
C PHE A 24 7.47 -30.41 2.45
N ALA A 25 8.59 -30.85 3.01
CA ALA A 25 9.70 -29.95 3.23
C ALA A 25 10.14 -29.49 1.82
N PHE A 26 9.62 -28.33 1.40
CA PHE A 26 10.23 -27.62 0.28
C PHE A 26 11.70 -27.43 0.67
N ALA A 27 12.58 -28.20 0.05
CA ALA A 27 14.00 -27.99 0.16
C ALA A 27 14.23 -26.52 -0.21
N ARG A 28 14.59 -25.72 0.80
CA ARG A 28 15.03 -24.35 0.62
C ARG A 28 16.33 -24.50 -0.14
N GLU A 29 16.28 -24.49 -1.48
CA GLU A 29 17.47 -24.33 -2.28
C GLU A 29 18.19 -23.10 -1.70
N ASP A 30 19.41 -23.28 -1.21
CA ASP A 30 20.28 -22.23 -0.68
C ASP A 30 20.72 -21.30 -1.82
N ARG A 31 19.77 -20.65 -2.47
CA ARG A 31 20.01 -19.61 -3.47
C ARG A 31 20.45 -18.36 -2.73
N LYS A 32 21.77 -18.26 -2.55
CA LYS A 32 22.37 -17.03 -2.03
C LYS A 32 22.24 -15.93 -3.07
N LEU A 33 21.72 -14.78 -2.64
CA LEU A 33 21.72 -13.57 -3.44
C LEU A 33 23.14 -13.02 -3.55
N ASP A 34 23.49 -12.50 -4.71
CA ASP A 34 24.77 -11.84 -4.97
C ASP A 34 24.69 -10.39 -4.44
N ALA A 35 25.27 -10.17 -3.26
CA ALA A 35 25.25 -8.88 -2.60
C ALA A 35 25.99 -7.79 -3.39
N ASP A 36 27.05 -8.14 -4.13
CA ASP A 36 27.84 -7.17 -4.91
C ASP A 36 27.06 -6.70 -6.14
N LYS A 37 26.32 -7.60 -6.80
CA LYS A 37 25.43 -7.22 -7.90
C LYS A 37 24.28 -6.32 -7.42
N ILE A 38 23.67 -6.66 -6.28
CA ILE A 38 22.63 -5.82 -5.66
C ILE A 38 23.20 -4.46 -5.28
N ALA A 39 24.38 -4.40 -4.64
CA ALA A 39 25.07 -3.17 -4.29
C ALA A 39 25.32 -2.28 -5.52
N THR A 40 25.85 -2.89 -6.59
CA THR A 40 26.13 -2.19 -7.86
C THR A 40 24.85 -1.66 -8.48
N ALA A 41 23.80 -2.48 -8.57
CA ALA A 41 22.51 -2.10 -9.14
C ALA A 41 21.81 -1.01 -8.33
N ALA A 42 21.91 -1.05 -6.99
CA ALA A 42 21.37 -0.06 -6.08
C ALA A 42 22.22 1.23 -5.98
N GLY A 43 23.47 1.20 -6.43
CA GLY A 43 24.42 2.30 -6.21
C GLY A 43 24.64 2.58 -4.72
N SER A 44 24.58 1.56 -3.88
CA SER A 44 24.66 1.64 -2.42
C SER A 44 25.41 0.45 -1.86
N LYS A 45 26.05 0.60 -0.72
CA LYS A 45 26.69 -0.54 -0.03
C LYS A 45 25.62 -1.56 0.39
N ALA A 46 25.91 -2.83 0.14
CA ALA A 46 25.10 -3.93 0.63
C ALA A 46 25.81 -4.70 1.75
N SER A 47 25.02 -5.31 2.61
CA SER A 47 25.50 -6.25 3.63
C SER A 47 24.60 -7.48 3.64
N THR A 48 25.21 -8.64 3.90
CA THR A 48 24.45 -9.89 4.05
C THR A 48 24.33 -10.22 5.54
N THR A 49 23.10 -10.44 5.99
CA THR A 49 22.81 -10.84 7.36
C THR A 49 23.09 -12.32 7.59
N LYS A 50 23.09 -12.78 8.84
CA LYS A 50 23.35 -14.18 9.20
C LYS A 50 22.33 -15.16 8.61
N ASP A 51 21.10 -14.70 8.38
CA ASP A 51 20.00 -15.44 7.76
C ASP A 51 19.96 -15.33 6.23
N GLY A 52 21.02 -14.75 5.62
CA GLY A 52 21.18 -14.69 4.16
C GLY A 52 20.43 -13.58 3.46
N ILE A 53 19.87 -12.62 4.20
CA ILE A 53 19.19 -11.44 3.63
C ILE A 53 20.22 -10.40 3.23
N VAL A 54 20.11 -9.89 2.00
CA VAL A 54 20.94 -8.77 1.54
C VAL A 54 20.22 -7.46 1.83
N ARG A 55 20.92 -6.55 2.52
CA ARG A 55 20.35 -5.22 2.89
C ARG A 55 21.16 -4.10 2.28
N ILE A 56 20.45 -3.09 1.82
CA ILE A 56 20.98 -1.78 1.42
C ILE A 56 20.32 -0.70 2.26
N GLY A 57 20.95 0.45 2.40
CA GLY A 57 20.38 1.55 3.20
C GLY A 57 20.86 2.92 2.74
N TRP A 58 20.04 3.91 3.08
CA TRP A 58 20.33 5.33 2.87
C TRP A 58 19.82 6.15 4.04
N ALA A 59 20.74 6.77 4.77
CA ALA A 59 20.40 7.66 5.89
C ALA A 59 20.01 9.05 5.37
N ARG A 60 18.87 9.57 5.83
CA ARG A 60 18.39 10.91 5.52
C ARG A 60 19.09 11.92 6.47
N ALA A 61 20.17 12.50 5.97
CA ALA A 61 20.93 13.56 6.66
C ALA A 61 20.87 14.90 5.90
N ASP A 62 20.14 14.95 4.82
CA ASP A 62 19.98 16.07 3.89
C ASP A 62 18.96 17.11 4.38
N VAL A 63 18.10 16.75 5.34
CA VAL A 63 17.13 17.63 5.99
C VAL A 63 17.24 17.48 7.50
N SER A 64 17.35 18.58 8.21
CA SER A 64 17.29 18.57 9.68
C SER A 64 15.85 18.39 10.13
N VAL A 65 15.61 17.38 10.97
CA VAL A 65 14.31 17.08 11.55
C VAL A 65 14.36 17.24 13.06
N THR A 66 13.32 17.81 13.63
CA THR A 66 13.09 17.81 15.08
C THR A 66 11.80 17.06 15.38
N VAL A 67 11.74 16.42 16.54
CA VAL A 67 10.52 15.80 17.09
C VAL A 67 10.33 16.36 18.48
N ASP A 68 9.18 16.99 18.73
CA ASP A 68 8.89 17.69 19.98
C ASP A 68 10.03 18.68 20.38
N GLY A 69 10.57 19.37 19.37
CA GLY A 69 11.70 20.29 19.52
C GLY A 69 13.09 19.65 19.66
N MET A 70 13.20 18.34 19.83
CA MET A 70 14.47 17.61 19.92
C MET A 70 15.02 17.27 18.53
N PRO A 71 16.28 17.59 18.19
CA PRO A 71 16.89 17.17 16.93
C PRO A 71 16.96 15.65 16.79
N LEU A 72 16.36 15.11 15.73
CA LEU A 72 16.37 13.69 15.44
C LEU A 72 17.58 13.33 14.57
N LYS A 73 18.38 12.38 15.03
CA LYS A 73 19.52 11.86 14.27
C LYS A 73 19.08 10.78 13.28
N PRO A 74 19.71 10.65 12.10
CA PRO A 74 19.33 9.63 11.11
C PRO A 74 19.27 8.22 11.69
N PHE A 75 20.19 7.84 12.56
CA PHE A 75 20.19 6.50 13.18
C PHE A 75 19.02 6.26 14.15
N ALA A 76 18.37 7.34 14.62
CA ALA A 76 17.21 7.26 15.52
C ALA A 76 15.85 7.16 14.78
N GLY A 77 15.84 6.88 13.47
CA GLY A 77 14.60 6.66 12.73
C GLY A 77 14.48 7.34 11.37
N LEU A 78 15.54 8.03 10.88
CA LEU A 78 15.54 8.64 9.55
C LEU A 78 16.39 7.84 8.55
N GLY A 79 16.33 6.51 8.63
CA GLY A 79 17.06 5.61 7.75
C GLY A 79 16.13 4.89 6.77
N SER A 80 16.26 5.18 5.47
CA SER A 80 15.65 4.36 4.43
C SER A 80 16.45 3.06 4.26
N TRP A 81 15.77 1.96 3.99
CA TRP A 81 16.39 0.66 3.78
C TRP A 81 15.57 -0.21 2.84
N ALA A 82 16.23 -1.19 2.20
CA ALA A 82 15.57 -2.28 1.51
C ALA A 82 16.32 -3.60 1.80
N ALA A 83 15.56 -4.67 1.95
CA ALA A 83 16.04 -6.01 2.27
C ALA A 83 15.56 -6.99 1.20
N PHE A 84 16.48 -7.80 0.69
CA PHE A 84 16.24 -8.76 -0.38
C PHE A 84 16.39 -10.17 0.18
N ALA A 85 15.31 -10.96 0.08
CA ALA A 85 15.28 -12.36 0.42
C ALA A 85 15.29 -13.22 -0.85
N PRO A 86 15.95 -14.40 -0.88
CA PRO A 86 15.79 -15.36 -1.96
C PRO A 86 14.31 -15.77 -2.09
N ALA A 87 13.83 -15.84 -3.33
CA ALA A 87 12.48 -16.28 -3.66
C ALA A 87 12.51 -17.30 -4.83
N PRO A 88 11.46 -18.10 -5.05
CA PRO A 88 11.45 -19.15 -6.08
C PRO A 88 11.84 -18.66 -7.49
N HIS A 89 11.50 -17.40 -7.82
CA HIS A 89 11.77 -16.81 -9.13
C HIS A 89 12.64 -15.56 -9.03
N GLY A 90 13.71 -15.60 -8.21
CA GLY A 90 14.65 -14.51 -8.04
C GLY A 90 14.74 -14.02 -6.60
N ALA A 91 14.23 -12.84 -6.30
CA ALA A 91 14.19 -12.26 -4.97
C ALA A 91 12.82 -11.67 -4.64
N MET A 92 12.54 -11.56 -3.35
CA MET A 92 11.52 -10.68 -2.79
C MET A 92 12.25 -9.50 -2.14
N VAL A 93 11.78 -8.28 -2.39
CA VAL A 93 12.23 -7.07 -1.70
C VAL A 93 11.13 -6.55 -0.78
N MET A 94 11.53 -6.12 0.40
CA MET A 94 10.76 -5.27 1.30
C MET A 94 11.62 -4.09 1.70
N GLY A 95 11.03 -2.92 1.81
CA GLY A 95 11.76 -1.72 2.18
C GLY A 95 10.91 -0.69 2.91
N ASP A 96 11.59 0.25 3.53
CA ASP A 96 11.01 1.41 4.17
C ASP A 96 11.77 2.64 3.69
N THR A 97 11.04 3.62 3.20
CA THR A 97 11.60 4.84 2.61
C THR A 97 11.11 6.05 3.36
N VAL A 98 12.03 6.78 3.98
CA VAL A 98 11.77 8.05 4.66
C VAL A 98 11.49 9.12 3.61
N VAL A 99 10.35 9.76 3.67
CA VAL A 99 9.90 10.79 2.74
C VAL A 99 9.32 12.00 3.47
N PHE A 100 9.51 13.18 2.91
CA PHE A 100 8.78 14.38 3.31
C PHE A 100 7.55 14.57 2.41
N GLU A 101 6.61 15.42 2.82
CA GLU A 101 5.31 15.58 2.14
C GLU A 101 5.43 15.82 0.62
N ASP A 102 6.42 16.61 0.18
CA ASP A 102 6.65 16.91 -1.24
C ASP A 102 7.42 15.82 -1.99
N GLU A 103 7.93 14.81 -1.28
CA GLU A 103 8.66 13.67 -1.86
C GLU A 103 7.77 12.43 -2.05
N VAL A 104 6.66 12.32 -1.31
CA VAL A 104 5.77 11.14 -1.35
C VAL A 104 5.35 10.83 -2.78
N THR A 105 4.80 11.80 -3.48
CA THR A 105 4.28 11.61 -4.84
C THR A 105 5.37 11.18 -5.85
N PRO A 106 6.49 11.90 -6.00
CA PRO A 106 7.54 11.47 -6.94
C PRO A 106 8.20 10.14 -6.55
N ALA A 107 8.36 9.85 -5.27
CA ALA A 107 8.86 8.56 -4.80
C ALA A 107 7.91 7.40 -5.16
N MET A 108 6.60 7.58 -4.91
CA MET A 108 5.56 6.60 -5.21
C MET A 108 5.42 6.35 -6.71
N ASP A 109 5.38 7.41 -7.52
CA ASP A 109 5.29 7.30 -8.97
C ASP A 109 6.51 6.54 -9.54
N THR A 110 7.69 6.78 -8.98
CA THR A 110 8.92 6.07 -9.38
C THR A 110 8.91 4.60 -8.93
N ALA A 111 8.39 4.31 -7.73
CA ALA A 111 8.19 2.94 -7.27
C ALA A 111 7.29 2.17 -8.25
N PHE A 112 6.16 2.75 -8.63
CA PHE A 112 5.23 2.15 -9.59
C PHE A 112 5.84 1.95 -10.98
N ALA A 113 6.58 2.94 -11.49
CA ALA A 113 7.27 2.83 -12.77
C ALA A 113 8.37 1.75 -12.76
N GLY A 114 9.03 1.55 -11.63
CA GLY A 114 10.02 0.50 -11.39
C GLY A 114 9.44 -0.91 -11.17
N GLY A 115 8.11 -1.05 -11.14
CA GLY A 115 7.42 -2.32 -10.88
C GLY A 115 7.34 -2.69 -9.41
N LEU A 116 7.66 -1.77 -8.49
CA LEU A 116 7.45 -1.97 -7.06
C LEU A 116 5.99 -1.73 -6.68
N GLU A 117 5.61 -2.30 -5.56
CA GLU A 117 4.36 -2.05 -4.85
C GLU A 117 4.59 -1.06 -3.72
N VAL A 118 3.58 -0.25 -3.40
CA VAL A 118 3.54 0.54 -2.16
C VAL A 118 2.58 -0.15 -1.20
N THR A 119 3.09 -0.57 -0.05
CA THR A 119 2.38 -1.45 0.89
C THR A 119 1.92 -0.75 2.16
N ALA A 120 2.49 0.42 2.48
CA ALA A 120 2.01 1.32 3.53
C ALA A 120 2.55 2.74 3.31
N LEU A 121 1.84 3.72 3.84
CA LEU A 121 2.28 5.11 3.95
C LEU A 121 1.71 5.70 5.25
N HIS A 122 2.59 6.04 6.18
CA HIS A 122 2.21 6.52 7.51
C HIS A 122 3.30 7.39 8.14
N ASN A 123 3.00 8.02 9.26
CA ASN A 123 3.96 8.75 10.11
C ASN A 123 4.49 7.84 11.22
N HIS A 124 5.67 8.18 11.80
CA HIS A 124 6.20 7.55 13.01
C HIS A 124 6.12 8.47 14.22
N PHE A 125 6.02 9.77 13.99
CA PHE A 125 6.15 10.78 15.04
C PHE A 125 4.93 11.70 15.09
N PHE A 126 4.73 12.33 16.22
CA PHE A 126 3.93 13.54 16.37
C PHE A 126 4.87 14.72 16.63
N HIS A 127 4.43 15.93 16.26
CA HIS A 127 5.20 17.17 16.46
C HIS A 127 6.56 17.17 15.79
N ASP A 128 6.69 16.48 14.68
CA ASP A 128 7.87 16.47 13.83
C ASP A 128 7.86 17.66 12.86
N GLU A 129 9.05 18.27 12.71
CA GLU A 129 9.28 19.42 11.81
C GLU A 129 10.60 19.24 11.05
N PRO A 130 10.54 19.24 9.69
CA PRO A 130 9.34 19.11 8.84
C PRO A 130 8.65 17.76 9.02
N LYS A 131 7.38 17.65 8.57
CA LYS A 131 6.60 16.41 8.62
C LYS A 131 7.31 15.28 7.88
N VAL A 132 7.47 14.15 8.57
CA VAL A 132 8.13 12.95 8.05
C VAL A 132 7.14 11.81 7.91
N TYR A 133 7.18 11.13 6.77
CA TYR A 133 6.40 9.94 6.48
C TYR A 133 7.31 8.77 6.13
N PHE A 134 6.75 7.59 6.21
CA PHE A 134 7.40 6.32 5.93
C PHE A 134 6.59 5.58 4.89
N MET A 135 7.21 5.36 3.73
CA MET A 135 6.61 4.67 2.60
C MET A 135 7.22 3.28 2.49
N HIS A 136 6.44 2.26 2.80
CA HIS A 136 6.85 0.88 2.63
C HIS A 136 6.68 0.45 1.18
N ILE A 137 7.68 -0.27 0.69
CA ILE A 137 7.71 -0.80 -0.67
C ILE A 137 7.91 -2.31 -0.64
N GLY A 138 7.39 -3.00 -1.64
CA GLY A 138 7.55 -4.44 -1.83
C GLY A 138 7.67 -4.81 -3.30
N GLY A 139 8.03 -6.07 -3.56
CA GLY A 139 8.06 -6.62 -4.91
C GLY A 139 8.77 -7.96 -5.00
N GLN A 140 8.53 -8.68 -6.11
CA GLN A 140 9.21 -9.93 -6.41
C GLN A 140 9.74 -9.91 -7.85
N GLY A 141 10.88 -10.55 -8.07
CA GLY A 141 11.46 -10.67 -9.40
C GLY A 141 12.99 -10.76 -9.41
N ASP A 142 13.57 -10.31 -10.50
CA ASP A 142 15.03 -10.23 -10.64
C ASP A 142 15.66 -9.29 -9.61
N PRO A 143 16.63 -9.74 -8.80
CA PRO A 143 17.16 -8.96 -7.68
C PRO A 143 17.85 -7.66 -8.12
N GLU A 144 18.50 -7.63 -9.27
CA GLU A 144 19.15 -6.41 -9.77
C GLU A 144 18.12 -5.41 -10.30
N LYS A 145 17.03 -5.88 -10.94
CA LYS A 145 15.92 -5.00 -11.36
C LYS A 145 15.24 -4.39 -10.15
N LEU A 146 14.98 -5.18 -9.10
CA LEU A 146 14.40 -4.68 -7.86
C LEU A 146 15.33 -3.65 -7.18
N ALA A 147 16.64 -3.92 -7.14
CA ALA A 147 17.64 -2.99 -6.60
C ALA A 147 17.70 -1.67 -7.38
N ARG A 148 17.65 -1.73 -8.72
CA ARG A 148 17.54 -0.53 -9.57
C ARG A 148 16.25 0.25 -9.33
N ALA A 149 15.14 -0.44 -9.11
CA ALA A 149 13.87 0.21 -8.80
C ALA A 149 13.91 0.94 -7.46
N VAL A 150 14.48 0.33 -6.41
CA VAL A 150 14.72 0.98 -5.10
C VAL A 150 15.63 2.21 -5.26
N LYS A 151 16.72 2.07 -6.02
CA LYS A 151 17.61 3.20 -6.34
C LYS A 151 16.84 4.33 -7.02
N GLY A 152 16.00 4.01 -7.99
CA GLY A 152 15.16 5.00 -8.68
C GLY A 152 14.30 5.80 -7.72
N VAL A 153 13.67 5.15 -6.75
CA VAL A 153 12.87 5.80 -5.69
C VAL A 153 13.72 6.79 -4.89
N TRP A 154 14.89 6.34 -4.40
CA TRP A 154 15.77 7.21 -3.63
C TRP A 154 16.37 8.36 -4.47
N ASP A 155 16.65 8.12 -5.75
CA ASP A 155 17.14 9.15 -6.65
C ASP A 155 16.06 10.21 -6.98
N ALA A 156 14.78 9.80 -7.10
CA ALA A 156 13.67 10.73 -7.24
C ALA A 156 13.56 11.68 -6.02
N ILE A 157 13.72 11.14 -4.81
CA ILE A 157 13.74 11.93 -3.57
C ILE A 157 14.93 12.91 -3.56
N LYS A 158 16.14 12.43 -3.87
CA LYS A 158 17.33 13.28 -3.97
C LYS A 158 17.17 14.40 -4.98
N LYS A 159 16.52 14.13 -6.11
CA LYS A 159 16.20 15.13 -7.13
C LYS A 159 15.30 16.23 -6.57
N VAL A 160 14.23 15.87 -5.84
CA VAL A 160 13.37 16.86 -5.19
C VAL A 160 14.17 17.74 -4.22
N ARG A 161 15.07 17.14 -3.42
CA ARG A 161 15.92 17.92 -2.48
C ARG A 161 16.98 18.77 -3.17
N ALA A 162 17.52 18.34 -4.31
CA ALA A 162 18.44 19.15 -5.10
C ALA A 162 17.75 20.40 -5.70
N GLU A 163 16.50 20.28 -6.09
CA GLU A 163 15.69 21.37 -6.61
C GLU A 163 15.17 22.28 -5.47
N ARG A 164 14.96 21.74 -4.29
CA ARG A 164 14.38 22.42 -3.13
C ARG A 164 14.95 21.89 -1.83
N THR A 165 15.83 22.63 -1.21
CA THR A 165 16.55 22.23 0.01
C THR A 165 15.65 22.04 1.25
N LYS A 166 14.50 22.73 1.29
CA LYS A 166 13.51 22.58 2.37
C LYS A 166 12.25 21.92 1.84
N PRO A 167 11.68 20.96 2.58
CA PRO A 167 10.39 20.39 2.25
C PRO A 167 9.30 21.44 2.08
N ALA A 168 8.43 21.26 1.09
CA ALA A 168 7.28 22.13 0.91
C ALA A 168 6.18 21.77 1.92
N SER A 169 5.52 22.78 2.45
CA SER A 169 4.43 22.63 3.44
C SER A 169 3.03 22.55 2.80
N ARG A 170 2.94 22.52 1.46
CA ARG A 170 1.66 22.40 0.73
C ARG A 170 1.90 21.89 -0.69
N PHE A 171 0.87 21.29 -1.26
CA PHE A 171 0.85 20.97 -2.69
C PHE A 171 0.89 22.24 -3.56
N SER A 172 1.54 22.16 -4.71
CA SER A 172 1.63 23.25 -5.67
C SER A 172 0.25 23.66 -6.22
N GLY A 173 0.19 24.83 -6.88
CA GLY A 173 -1.01 25.38 -7.49
C GLY A 173 -1.86 26.20 -6.52
N GLU A 174 -2.95 26.75 -7.05
CA GLU A 174 -3.89 27.60 -6.31
C GLU A 174 -4.62 26.80 -5.22
N VAL A 175 -5.03 27.50 -4.17
CA VAL A 175 -5.85 26.94 -3.09
C VAL A 175 -7.32 27.21 -3.41
N PRO A 176 -8.17 26.17 -3.50
CA PRO A 176 -9.61 26.37 -3.67
C PRO A 176 -10.18 27.22 -2.55
N LYS A 177 -11.09 28.13 -2.89
CA LYS A 177 -11.86 28.88 -1.91
C LYS A 177 -13.14 28.11 -1.56
N ALA A 178 -13.66 28.31 -0.37
CA ALA A 178 -14.93 27.72 0.04
C ALA A 178 -16.09 28.38 -0.74
N GLU A 179 -16.55 27.70 -1.78
CA GLU A 179 -17.65 28.07 -2.67
C GLU A 179 -18.62 26.87 -2.75
N SER A 180 -19.23 26.63 -3.93
CA SER A 180 -20.15 25.50 -4.12
C SER A 180 -19.79 24.71 -5.37
N ILE A 181 -19.93 23.39 -5.26
CA ILE A 181 -19.77 22.42 -6.34
C ILE A 181 -21.16 22.07 -6.91
N THR A 182 -21.25 22.00 -8.23
CA THR A 182 -22.46 21.53 -8.91
C THR A 182 -22.53 20.00 -8.87
N ALA A 183 -23.54 19.44 -8.19
CA ALA A 183 -23.64 17.99 -7.95
C ALA A 183 -23.87 17.16 -9.21
N GLY A 184 -24.75 17.59 -10.13
CA GLY A 184 -25.15 16.81 -11.30
C GLY A 184 -24.01 16.32 -12.19
N PRO A 185 -23.07 17.17 -12.61
CA PRO A 185 -21.89 16.74 -13.38
C PRO A 185 -21.04 15.70 -12.62
N ILE A 186 -20.85 15.87 -11.32
CA ILE A 186 -20.06 14.94 -10.49
C ILE A 186 -20.75 13.58 -10.39
N GLU A 187 -22.08 13.58 -10.11
CA GLU A 187 -22.90 12.36 -10.08
C GLU A 187 -22.85 11.61 -11.41
N THR A 188 -22.96 12.34 -12.53
CA THR A 188 -22.90 11.76 -13.87
C THR A 188 -21.55 11.10 -14.16
N VAL A 189 -20.45 11.77 -13.80
CA VAL A 189 -19.10 11.24 -14.03
C VAL A 189 -18.83 10.03 -13.16
N LEU A 190 -19.17 10.10 -11.86
CA LEU A 190 -18.92 9.01 -10.91
C LEU A 190 -19.82 7.80 -11.18
N GLY A 191 -21.03 8.01 -11.72
CA GLY A 191 -22.04 6.97 -11.90
C GLY A 191 -22.64 6.50 -10.57
N HIS A 192 -22.54 7.33 -9.51
CA HIS A 192 -23.04 7.07 -8.16
C HIS A 192 -23.76 8.31 -7.64
N LYS A 193 -24.78 8.09 -6.82
CA LYS A 193 -25.49 9.18 -6.12
C LYS A 193 -24.54 9.97 -5.24
N VAL A 194 -24.77 11.28 -5.20
CA VAL A 194 -24.02 12.21 -4.35
C VAL A 194 -24.95 12.96 -3.43
N GLU A 195 -24.44 13.36 -2.29
CA GLU A 195 -25.12 14.24 -1.34
C GLU A 195 -24.45 15.61 -1.37
N SER A 196 -25.25 16.68 -1.20
CA SER A 196 -24.74 18.05 -1.14
C SER A 196 -25.08 18.67 0.20
N GLN A 197 -24.05 19.19 0.88
CA GLN A 197 -24.20 19.90 2.14
C GLN A 197 -23.15 21.00 2.27
N GLY A 198 -23.57 22.23 2.57
CA GLY A 198 -22.66 23.34 2.81
C GLY A 198 -21.71 23.67 1.65
N GLY A 199 -22.14 23.46 0.39
CA GLY A 199 -21.31 23.66 -0.80
C GLY A 199 -20.41 22.48 -1.17
N VAL A 200 -20.33 21.46 -0.32
CA VAL A 200 -19.58 20.22 -0.56
C VAL A 200 -20.48 19.20 -1.23
N VAL A 201 -19.92 18.47 -2.21
CA VAL A 201 -20.57 17.33 -2.86
C VAL A 201 -19.83 16.06 -2.49
N LYS A 202 -20.53 15.06 -1.93
CA LYS A 202 -19.91 13.82 -1.42
C LYS A 202 -20.59 12.59 -1.99
N MET A 203 -19.79 11.67 -2.52
CA MET A 203 -20.17 10.29 -2.85
C MET A 203 -19.79 9.38 -1.68
N THR A 204 -20.63 8.39 -1.37
CA THR A 204 -20.31 7.32 -0.41
C THR A 204 -20.79 5.97 -0.95
N ILE A 205 -19.91 4.97 -0.95
CA ILE A 205 -20.21 3.60 -1.37
C ILE A 205 -19.86 2.68 -0.20
N GLY A 206 -20.88 1.97 0.34
CA GLY A 206 -20.69 0.98 1.40
C GLY A 206 -20.09 -0.33 0.87
N ARG A 207 -19.38 -1.04 1.74
CA ARG A 207 -18.89 -2.39 1.53
C ARG A 207 -19.23 -3.26 2.74
N GLU A 208 -19.31 -4.56 2.57
CA GLU A 208 -19.59 -5.50 3.66
C GLU A 208 -18.37 -6.36 3.97
N GLY A 209 -18.25 -6.75 5.23
CA GLY A 209 -17.28 -7.69 5.74
C GLY A 209 -17.80 -8.37 7.01
N LYS A 210 -16.98 -9.21 7.63
CA LYS A 210 -17.28 -9.86 8.89
C LYS A 210 -16.22 -9.54 9.92
N MET A 211 -16.64 -9.32 11.16
CA MET A 211 -15.76 -9.14 12.29
C MET A 211 -16.32 -9.89 13.50
N HIS A 212 -15.54 -10.80 14.08
CA HIS A 212 -15.98 -11.69 15.17
C HIS A 212 -17.30 -12.43 14.86
N GLY A 213 -17.50 -12.83 13.60
CA GLY A 213 -18.74 -13.51 13.15
C GLY A 213 -19.92 -12.58 12.87
N VAL A 214 -19.80 -11.28 13.15
CA VAL A 214 -20.84 -10.26 12.88
C VAL A 214 -20.61 -9.65 11.52
N THR A 215 -21.66 -9.51 10.71
CA THR A 215 -21.61 -8.73 9.45
C THR A 215 -21.50 -7.25 9.79
N VAL A 216 -20.49 -6.59 9.25
CA VAL A 216 -20.22 -5.16 9.39
C VAL A 216 -20.27 -4.50 8.00
N GLY A 217 -20.69 -3.25 7.93
CA GLY A 217 -20.93 -2.60 6.65
C GLY A 217 -20.73 -1.10 6.65
N GLY A 218 -21.26 -0.42 5.63
CA GLY A 218 -21.09 1.01 5.41
C GLY A 218 -21.45 1.88 6.61
N SER A 219 -22.51 1.54 7.34
CA SER A 219 -22.90 2.26 8.56
C SER A 219 -21.88 2.16 9.71
N MET A 220 -20.91 1.25 9.61
CA MET A 220 -19.81 1.07 10.55
C MET A 220 -18.46 1.54 9.97
N GLY A 221 -18.48 2.35 8.90
CA GLY A 221 -17.29 2.93 8.33
C GLY A 221 -16.60 2.10 7.25
N LEU A 222 -17.17 0.97 6.83
CA LEU A 222 -16.64 0.21 5.68
C LEU A 222 -17.10 0.89 4.39
N THR A 223 -16.49 2.00 4.04
CA THR A 223 -16.91 2.85 2.91
C THR A 223 -15.74 3.28 2.05
N THR A 224 -16.00 3.39 0.74
CA THR A 224 -15.28 4.30 -0.13
C THR A 224 -16.07 5.59 -0.21
N TRP A 225 -15.41 6.74 -0.02
CA TRP A 225 -16.05 8.03 -0.17
C TRP A 225 -15.11 9.05 -0.83
N ALA A 226 -15.71 10.02 -1.51
CA ALA A 226 -14.99 11.15 -2.09
C ALA A 226 -15.81 12.43 -1.90
N ALA A 227 -15.22 13.46 -1.33
CA ALA A 227 -15.81 14.76 -1.08
C ALA A 227 -15.13 15.83 -1.93
N PHE A 228 -15.92 16.63 -2.62
CA PHE A 228 -15.48 17.72 -3.49
C PHE A 228 -15.85 19.05 -2.84
N SER A 229 -14.87 19.92 -2.65
CA SER A 229 -15.01 21.24 -2.01
C SER A 229 -14.37 22.31 -2.88
N GLY A 230 -14.94 23.52 -2.89
CA GLY A 230 -14.44 24.65 -3.69
C GLY A 230 -15.45 25.09 -4.73
N SER A 231 -15.04 25.27 -5.99
CA SER A 231 -15.91 25.56 -7.12
C SER A 231 -15.71 24.56 -8.25
N ASP A 232 -16.62 24.55 -9.25
CA ASP A 232 -16.49 23.65 -10.41
C ASP A 232 -15.19 23.86 -11.18
N ASN A 233 -14.63 25.07 -11.19
CA ASN A 233 -13.40 25.41 -11.91
C ASN A 233 -12.14 25.14 -11.08
N LEU A 234 -12.21 25.28 -9.76
CA LEU A 234 -11.10 25.03 -8.84
C LEU A 234 -11.62 24.39 -7.55
N ALA A 235 -11.52 23.09 -7.49
CA ALA A 235 -11.93 22.25 -6.38
C ALA A 235 -10.75 21.56 -5.71
N ALA A 236 -10.96 21.09 -4.50
CA ALA A 236 -10.22 20.00 -3.90
C ALA A 236 -11.11 18.75 -3.85
N VAL A 237 -10.47 17.58 -3.97
CA VAL A 237 -11.09 16.31 -3.62
C VAL A 237 -10.27 15.63 -2.53
N ASP A 238 -10.94 15.16 -1.50
CA ASP A 238 -10.41 14.28 -0.49
C ASP A 238 -11.30 13.05 -0.33
N GLY A 239 -10.77 11.99 0.23
CA GLY A 239 -11.56 10.78 0.39
C GLY A 239 -10.78 9.62 0.96
N ASP A 240 -11.46 8.47 0.92
CA ASP A 240 -10.95 7.21 1.37
C ASP A 240 -11.45 6.07 0.48
N PHE A 241 -10.57 5.12 0.15
CA PHE A 241 -10.95 3.88 -0.53
C PHE A 241 -10.79 2.71 0.44
N ILE A 242 -11.86 1.93 0.64
CA ILE A 242 -11.79 0.60 1.24
C ILE A 242 -11.42 -0.44 0.16
N MET A 243 -10.40 -1.24 0.41
CA MET A 243 -9.82 -2.17 -0.57
C MET A 243 -9.51 -3.52 0.04
N THR A 244 -9.64 -4.60 -0.73
CA THR A 244 -8.96 -5.87 -0.42
C THR A 244 -7.50 -5.81 -0.86
N ALA A 245 -6.68 -6.78 -0.48
CA ALA A 245 -5.25 -6.82 -0.82
C ALA A 245 -5.00 -6.71 -2.34
N GLU A 246 -5.81 -7.38 -3.14
CA GLU A 246 -5.70 -7.42 -4.60
C GLU A 246 -6.07 -6.08 -5.26
N GLU A 247 -6.90 -5.28 -4.57
CA GLU A 247 -7.38 -3.99 -5.06
C GLU A 247 -6.42 -2.84 -4.77
N VAL A 248 -5.53 -2.99 -3.77
CA VAL A 248 -4.64 -1.90 -3.30
C VAL A 248 -3.83 -1.33 -4.45
N GLN A 249 -2.99 -2.13 -5.11
CA GLN A 249 -2.10 -1.61 -6.15
C GLN A 249 -2.84 -1.04 -7.37
N PRO A 250 -3.91 -1.69 -7.90
CA PRO A 250 -4.72 -1.11 -8.95
C PRO A 250 -5.32 0.26 -8.60
N VAL A 251 -5.86 0.42 -7.40
CA VAL A 251 -6.49 1.68 -6.96
C VAL A 251 -5.43 2.77 -6.79
N LEU A 252 -4.32 2.51 -6.10
CA LEU A 252 -3.26 3.50 -5.89
C LEU A 252 -2.70 4.01 -7.23
N ARG A 253 -2.42 3.09 -8.17
CA ARG A 253 -1.94 3.46 -9.52
C ARG A 253 -2.96 4.28 -10.29
N ALA A 254 -4.24 3.93 -10.21
CA ALA A 254 -5.31 4.66 -10.90
C ALA A 254 -5.49 6.07 -10.32
N LEU A 255 -5.47 6.24 -9.00
CA LEU A 255 -5.49 7.57 -8.36
C LEU A 255 -4.30 8.43 -8.82
N ARG A 256 -3.08 7.86 -8.82
CA ARG A 256 -1.90 8.58 -9.30
C ARG A 256 -1.98 8.96 -10.78
N GLN A 257 -2.45 8.07 -11.63
CA GLN A 257 -2.69 8.36 -13.06
C GLN A 257 -3.76 9.43 -13.27
N GLY A 258 -4.75 9.50 -12.36
CA GLY A 258 -5.76 10.57 -12.32
C GLY A 258 -5.25 11.89 -11.74
N GLY A 259 -3.96 12.02 -11.40
CA GLY A 259 -3.37 13.22 -10.82
C GLY A 259 -3.72 13.45 -9.35
N ILE A 260 -4.26 12.43 -8.66
CA ILE A 260 -4.68 12.48 -7.25
C ILE A 260 -3.55 11.94 -6.37
N HIS A 261 -3.16 12.68 -5.34
CA HIS A 261 -2.10 12.30 -4.41
C HIS A 261 -2.60 11.28 -3.40
N ILE A 262 -1.76 10.30 -3.06
CA ILE A 262 -1.99 9.39 -1.94
C ILE A 262 -1.35 10.02 -0.71
N VAL A 263 -2.10 10.07 0.40
CA VAL A 263 -1.64 10.72 1.64
C VAL A 263 -1.52 9.76 2.81
N ALA A 264 -2.17 8.60 2.75
CA ALA A 264 -2.00 7.51 3.72
C ALA A 264 -2.41 6.18 3.10
N LEU A 265 -1.81 5.07 3.57
CA LEU A 265 -2.25 3.70 3.30
C LEU A 265 -2.13 2.90 4.60
N HIS A 266 -3.25 2.41 5.11
CA HIS A 266 -3.35 1.81 6.44
C HIS A 266 -4.55 0.84 6.53
N ASN A 267 -4.76 0.23 7.69
CA ASN A 267 -5.95 -0.54 8.04
C ASN A 267 -6.83 0.25 9.02
N HIS A 268 -8.13 -0.05 9.09
CA HIS A 268 -9.05 0.48 10.10
C HIS A 268 -9.33 -0.53 11.22
N MET A 269 -9.30 -1.82 10.90
CA MET A 269 -9.63 -2.91 11.81
C MET A 269 -8.50 -3.94 11.87
N ILE A 270 -8.64 -4.88 12.79
CA ILE A 270 -7.76 -6.04 12.93
C ILE A 270 -8.64 -7.28 13.12
N GLY A 271 -8.47 -8.29 12.25
CA GLY A 271 -9.16 -9.58 12.33
C GLY A 271 -10.49 -9.66 11.58
N GLU A 272 -10.81 -8.67 10.76
CA GLU A 272 -11.94 -8.70 9.83
C GLU A 272 -11.70 -9.65 8.64
N GLN A 273 -12.78 -10.06 7.99
CA GLN A 273 -12.76 -10.95 6.82
C GLN A 273 -13.68 -10.42 5.71
N PRO A 274 -13.12 -10.20 4.50
CA PRO A 274 -11.69 -10.21 4.19
C PRO A 274 -10.95 -9.10 4.94
N ALA A 275 -9.61 -9.19 5.02
CA ALA A 275 -8.81 -8.06 5.50
C ALA A 275 -8.97 -6.87 4.56
N PHE A 276 -9.21 -5.70 5.12
CA PHE A 276 -9.37 -4.46 4.37
C PHE A 276 -8.22 -3.50 4.62
N TYR A 277 -7.88 -2.78 3.57
CA TYR A 277 -6.90 -1.69 3.55
C TYR A 277 -7.61 -0.42 3.12
N PHE A 278 -7.11 0.71 3.61
CA PHE A 278 -7.71 2.01 3.38
C PHE A 278 -6.65 2.98 2.87
N THR A 279 -7.03 3.82 1.91
CA THR A 279 -6.12 4.86 1.42
C THR A 279 -6.82 6.20 1.37
N HIS A 280 -6.25 7.17 2.12
CA HIS A 280 -6.64 8.56 1.97
C HIS A 280 -5.94 9.19 0.79
N PHE A 281 -6.64 10.09 0.13
CA PHE A 281 -6.15 10.78 -1.05
C PHE A 281 -6.53 12.26 -1.05
N TRP A 282 -5.80 13.03 -1.83
CA TRP A 282 -6.03 14.47 -2.00
C TRP A 282 -5.71 14.90 -3.43
N GLY A 283 -6.54 15.78 -4.00
CA GLY A 283 -6.29 16.37 -5.31
C GLY A 283 -6.84 17.79 -5.42
N LYS A 284 -6.26 18.61 -6.29
CA LYS A 284 -6.76 19.93 -6.63
C LYS A 284 -6.86 20.10 -8.13
N GLY A 285 -7.92 20.75 -8.61
CA GLY A 285 -8.15 21.00 -10.02
C GLY A 285 -9.63 21.28 -10.32
N ARG A 286 -10.02 21.18 -11.59
CA ARG A 286 -11.43 21.24 -11.96
C ARG A 286 -12.20 20.07 -11.36
N ALA A 287 -13.37 20.32 -10.76
CA ALA A 287 -14.16 19.30 -10.06
C ALA A 287 -14.45 18.07 -10.94
N GLU A 288 -14.85 18.29 -12.20
CA GLU A 288 -15.10 17.19 -13.14
C GLU A 288 -13.84 16.36 -13.47
N VAL A 289 -12.67 16.98 -13.58
CA VAL A 289 -11.40 16.29 -13.83
C VAL A 289 -11.03 15.40 -12.64
N LEU A 290 -11.19 15.93 -11.43
CA LEU A 290 -10.98 15.17 -10.18
C LEU A 290 -11.97 13.99 -10.08
N ALA A 291 -13.24 14.23 -10.42
CA ALA A 291 -14.26 13.17 -10.45
C ALA A 291 -13.90 12.05 -11.45
N LYS A 292 -13.37 12.38 -12.63
CA LYS A 292 -12.85 11.40 -13.60
C LYS A 292 -11.68 10.59 -13.03
N GLY A 293 -10.78 11.23 -12.28
CA GLY A 293 -9.68 10.55 -11.59
C GLY A 293 -10.19 9.55 -10.53
N VAL A 294 -11.15 9.95 -9.70
CA VAL A 294 -11.81 9.06 -8.73
C VAL A 294 -12.55 7.92 -9.45
N LYS A 295 -13.32 8.23 -10.51
CA LYS A 295 -14.01 7.20 -11.30
C LYS A 295 -13.04 6.18 -11.88
N PHE A 296 -11.89 6.61 -12.38
CA PHE A 296 -10.87 5.71 -12.92
C PHE A 296 -10.36 4.75 -11.85
N ALA A 297 -10.21 5.20 -10.60
CA ALA A 297 -9.83 4.36 -9.46
C ALA A 297 -10.95 3.38 -9.07
N LEU A 298 -12.23 3.82 -9.06
CA LEU A 298 -13.38 2.94 -8.84
C LEU A 298 -13.45 1.82 -9.91
N ASP A 299 -13.21 2.17 -11.17
CA ASP A 299 -13.20 1.19 -12.26
C ASP A 299 -12.01 0.21 -12.16
N ALA A 300 -10.85 0.68 -11.69
CA ALA A 300 -9.70 -0.17 -11.43
C ALA A 300 -9.98 -1.15 -10.29
N GLN A 301 -10.61 -0.68 -9.21
CA GLN A 301 -11.05 -1.51 -8.09
C GLN A 301 -12.01 -2.61 -8.54
N LYS A 302 -13.05 -2.24 -9.30
CA LYS A 302 -14.02 -3.20 -9.83
C LYS A 302 -13.35 -4.30 -10.67
N ARG A 303 -12.47 -3.91 -11.62
CA ARG A 303 -11.75 -4.89 -12.46
C ARG A 303 -10.82 -5.81 -11.66
N ALA A 304 -10.25 -5.33 -10.56
CA ALA A 304 -9.41 -6.16 -9.68
C ALA A 304 -10.23 -7.18 -8.90
N GLY A 305 -11.42 -6.80 -8.42
CA GLY A 305 -12.36 -7.70 -7.74
C GLY A 305 -12.91 -8.80 -8.65
N GLU A 306 -13.26 -8.47 -9.90
CA GLU A 306 -13.80 -9.43 -10.88
C GLU A 306 -12.81 -10.54 -11.28
N LYS A 307 -11.50 -10.29 -11.21
CA LYS A 307 -10.46 -11.30 -11.51
C LYS A 307 -10.36 -12.42 -10.45
N LYS A 308 -11.00 -12.27 -9.31
CA LYS A 308 -10.97 -13.24 -8.21
C LYS A 308 -12.04 -14.32 -8.37
N ASP A 309 -13.08 -14.07 -9.16
CA ASP A 309 -14.26 -14.95 -9.33
C ASP A 309 -14.09 -15.93 -10.51
N HIS A 310 -12.91 -15.99 -11.11
CA HIS A 310 -12.50 -16.88 -12.20
C HIS A 310 -11.21 -17.63 -11.83
#